data_8bad0fd7a54a418ca0f8012386386e70
#
_entry.id   8bad0fd7a54a418ca0f8012386386e70
#
_cell.length_a   1.000
_cell.length_b   1.000
_cell.length_c   1.000
_cell.angle_alpha   90.00
_cell.angle_beta   90.00
_cell.angle_gamma   90.00
#
_symmetry.space_group_name_H-M   'P 1'
#
loop_
_entity.id
_entity.type
_entity.pdbx_description
1 polymer ?
#
loop_
_entity_poly.entity_id
_entity_poly.type
_entity_poly.pdbx_seq_one_letter_code
_entity_poly.pdbx_strand_id
1 'polypeptide(L)'
;MHLLPAVTSKVTGLSIACLGISSMLLTGCQSVQATTKPITAKPSATGMTTPVVNTRTATAPSTTTNQQAAASTLPSAQFTINGKIGMTTPQQAGSAFYIWTQQGQNFAIEIAGAMNAGQTKISYNGQSATLTNEKGTINAATPEELLLRATGWQAPISQLPYWIQGQPAPSDANDKNDSTNRLVSAQNGDWTATFSYSNSNDKLPSRLTASHPDGYKVVMTINRLS
;
A
#
# COMPACT_ATOMS: atom_id res chain seq x y z
N MET A 1 46.53 39.63 26.56
CA MET A 1 46.28 39.23 27.95
C MET A 1 44.84 39.66 28.27
N HIS A 2 43.84 38.88 27.99
CA HIS A 2 42.47 39.07 28.48
C HIS A 2 41.86 37.68 28.79
N LEU A 3 41.62 37.48 30.09
CA LEU A 3 41.01 36.28 30.65
C LEU A 3 39.52 36.23 30.30
N LEU A 4 39.03 35.04 29.90
CA LEU A 4 37.65 34.70 29.82
C LEU A 4 37.13 34.21 31.19
N PRO A 5 35.90 34.53 31.61
CA PRO A 5 35.30 33.90 32.77
C PRO A 5 34.49 32.63 32.35
N ALA A 6 34.70 31.59 33.13
CA ALA A 6 33.95 30.33 33.06
C ALA A 6 32.51 30.53 33.59
N VAL A 7 31.51 30.10 32.81
CA VAL A 7 30.12 30.02 33.26
C VAL A 7 29.84 28.59 33.70
N THR A 8 29.72 28.39 35.00
CA THR A 8 29.27 27.15 35.63
C THR A 8 27.74 27.15 35.68
N SER A 9 27.10 26.27 34.94
CA SER A 9 25.65 26.03 35.00
C SER A 9 25.37 24.91 35.99
N LYS A 10 24.64 25.24 37.06
CA LYS A 10 24.14 24.29 38.06
C LYS A 10 22.97 23.50 37.50
N VAL A 11 23.11 22.20 37.46
CA VAL A 11 22.02 21.25 37.21
C VAL A 11 21.28 21.04 38.54
N THR A 12 20.05 21.52 38.61
CA THR A 12 19.14 21.26 39.72
C THR A 12 18.32 20.03 39.38
N GLY A 13 18.56 18.96 40.12
CA GLY A 13 17.77 17.74 40.03
C GLY A 13 16.36 17.95 40.59
N LEU A 14 15.35 17.50 39.81
CA LEU A 14 13.98 17.40 40.29
C LEU A 14 13.61 15.91 40.32
N SER A 15 13.65 15.34 41.52
CA SER A 15 13.11 14.01 41.83
C SER A 15 11.60 14.12 41.97
N ILE A 16 10.87 13.41 41.14
CA ILE A 16 9.43 13.20 41.31
C ILE A 16 9.21 11.74 41.73
N ALA A 17 8.71 11.62 42.95
CA ALA A 17 8.37 10.37 43.61
C ALA A 17 7.14 9.72 42.96
N CYS A 18 7.22 8.41 42.72
CA CYS A 18 6.11 7.55 42.37
C CYS A 18 5.19 7.35 43.58
N LEU A 19 3.93 7.62 43.43
CA LEU A 19 2.87 7.05 44.27
C LEU A 19 2.05 6.11 43.43
N GLY A 20 2.03 4.85 43.84
CA GLY A 20 1.20 3.81 43.27
C GLY A 20 -0.25 3.92 43.77
N ILE A 21 -1.19 3.51 42.95
CA ILE A 21 -2.57 3.16 43.34
C ILE A 21 -3.02 1.98 42.47
N SER A 22 -3.08 0.85 43.11
CA SER A 22 -4.23 -0.05 43.36
C SER A 22 -5.04 -0.58 42.20
N SER A 23 -4.97 -1.88 42.15
CA SER A 23 -5.81 -2.90 41.55
C SER A 23 -7.32 -2.62 41.62
N MET A 24 -8.03 -2.84 40.50
CA MET A 24 -9.41 -3.33 40.54
C MET A 24 -9.61 -4.42 39.50
N LEU A 25 -9.74 -5.61 40.04
CA LEU A 25 -10.27 -6.80 39.35
C LEU A 25 -11.79 -6.61 39.18
N LEU A 26 -12.29 -6.66 37.97
CA LEU A 26 -13.69 -6.89 37.68
C LEU A 26 -13.80 -8.05 36.71
N THR A 27 -14.05 -9.20 37.30
CA THR A 27 -14.53 -10.41 36.67
C THR A 27 -15.95 -10.18 36.17
N GLY A 28 -16.19 -10.30 34.89
CA GLY A 28 -17.52 -10.28 34.29
C GLY A 28 -17.59 -11.31 33.17
N CYS A 29 -17.86 -12.58 33.52
CA CYS A 29 -18.32 -13.58 32.56
C CYS A 29 -19.77 -13.27 32.20
N GLN A 30 -20.05 -12.99 30.95
CA GLN A 30 -21.39 -13.15 30.39
C GLN A 30 -21.31 -14.06 29.18
N SER A 31 -21.72 -15.30 29.37
CA SER A 31 -22.02 -16.28 28.34
C SER A 31 -23.34 -15.90 27.66
N VAL A 32 -23.28 -15.55 26.39
CA VAL A 32 -24.48 -15.42 25.55
C VAL A 32 -24.68 -16.74 24.82
N GLN A 33 -25.73 -17.46 25.22
CA GLN A 33 -26.20 -18.69 24.57
C GLN A 33 -26.79 -18.33 23.18
N ALA A 34 -26.24 -18.97 22.16
CA ALA A 34 -26.80 -18.96 20.82
C ALA A 34 -28.01 -19.91 20.78
N THR A 35 -29.19 -19.35 20.60
CA THR A 35 -30.42 -20.12 20.32
C THR A 35 -30.45 -20.42 18.82
N THR A 36 -30.14 -21.64 18.47
CA THR A 36 -30.35 -22.20 17.14
C THR A 36 -31.80 -22.66 17.01
N LYS A 37 -32.54 -22.04 16.08
CA LYS A 37 -33.87 -22.51 15.66
C LYS A 37 -33.73 -23.24 14.32
N PRO A 38 -34.11 -24.51 14.19
CA PRO A 38 -34.07 -25.21 12.92
C PRO A 38 -35.28 -24.84 12.07
N ILE A 39 -35.07 -24.44 10.82
CA ILE A 39 -36.14 -24.31 9.81
C ILE A 39 -36.10 -25.54 8.94
N THR A 40 -37.15 -26.32 9.09
CA THR A 40 -37.46 -27.54 8.35
C THR A 40 -37.80 -27.20 6.89
N ALA A 41 -37.05 -27.75 5.95
CA ALA A 41 -37.38 -27.71 4.53
C ALA A 41 -38.42 -28.80 4.21
N LYS A 42 -39.47 -28.42 3.52
CA LYS A 42 -40.42 -29.35 2.90
C LYS A 42 -40.26 -29.26 1.38
N PRO A 43 -40.05 -30.37 0.68
CA PRO A 43 -40.05 -30.40 -0.78
C PRO A 43 -41.50 -30.57 -1.32
N SER A 44 -41.83 -29.84 -2.36
CA SER A 44 -42.98 -30.16 -3.23
C SER A 44 -42.53 -30.17 -4.67
N ALA A 45 -42.65 -31.34 -5.21
CA ALA A 45 -42.47 -31.64 -6.63
C ALA A 45 -43.77 -31.40 -7.39
N THR A 46 -43.64 -31.29 -8.72
CA THR A 46 -44.58 -31.65 -9.80
C THR A 46 -45.08 -30.47 -10.63
N GLY A 47 -44.76 -30.55 -11.92
CA GLY A 47 -45.38 -29.77 -12.97
C GLY A 47 -44.60 -29.75 -14.27
N MET A 48 -44.56 -30.89 -15.00
CA MET A 48 -44.19 -30.98 -16.41
C MET A 48 -45.20 -30.20 -17.27
N THR A 49 -44.74 -29.39 -18.20
CA THR A 49 -45.34 -29.23 -19.55
C THR A 49 -44.37 -28.50 -20.49
N THR A 50 -43.86 -29.17 -21.50
CA THR A 50 -43.49 -28.66 -22.82
C THR A 50 -44.73 -28.84 -23.73
N PRO A 51 -44.87 -28.24 -24.94
CA PRO A 51 -43.92 -27.65 -25.86
C PRO A 51 -44.40 -26.33 -26.50
N VAL A 52 -43.64 -25.67 -27.34
CA VAL A 52 -43.89 -25.39 -28.77
C VAL A 52 -42.78 -24.50 -29.35
N VAL A 53 -42.19 -25.02 -30.40
CA VAL A 53 -41.30 -24.37 -31.37
C VAL A 53 -41.99 -23.14 -32.00
N ASN A 54 -41.28 -22.03 -32.13
CA ASN A 54 -41.46 -21.10 -33.22
C ASN A 54 -40.14 -20.46 -33.65
N THR A 55 -39.65 -20.94 -34.75
CA THR A 55 -38.60 -20.41 -35.60
C THR A 55 -38.99 -19.02 -36.12
N ARG A 56 -38.22 -17.99 -35.80
CA ARG A 56 -38.11 -16.80 -36.66
C ARG A 56 -36.69 -16.30 -36.65
N THR A 57 -36.04 -16.55 -37.76
CA THR A 57 -34.81 -15.95 -38.26
C THR A 57 -34.97 -14.42 -38.31
N ALA A 58 -34.16 -13.69 -37.57
CA ALA A 58 -33.90 -12.31 -37.85
C ALA A 58 -32.39 -12.08 -37.66
N THR A 59 -31.69 -12.03 -38.76
CA THR A 59 -30.30 -11.61 -38.90
C THR A 59 -30.19 -10.13 -38.57
N ALA A 60 -29.52 -9.79 -37.45
CA ALA A 60 -29.01 -8.43 -37.23
C ALA A 60 -27.50 -8.54 -37.07
N PRO A 61 -26.71 -7.70 -37.73
CA PRO A 61 -25.24 -7.72 -37.60
C PRO A 61 -24.85 -7.21 -36.24
N SER A 62 -24.41 -8.11 -35.38
CA SER A 62 -23.74 -7.74 -34.13
C SER A 62 -22.36 -7.20 -34.47
N THR A 63 -22.26 -5.91 -34.50
CA THR A 63 -20.95 -5.23 -34.43
C THR A 63 -20.40 -5.50 -33.06
N THR A 64 -19.66 -6.56 -32.90
CA THR A 64 -18.85 -6.83 -31.72
C THR A 64 -17.70 -5.86 -31.74
N THR A 65 -17.90 -4.70 -31.11
CA THR A 65 -16.78 -3.86 -30.71
C THR A 65 -16.03 -4.65 -29.64
N ASN A 66 -15.01 -5.37 -30.07
CA ASN A 66 -13.97 -5.88 -29.19
C ASN A 66 -13.24 -4.69 -28.58
N GLN A 67 -13.81 -4.08 -27.55
CA GLN A 67 -13.01 -3.38 -26.54
C GLN A 67 -12.31 -4.46 -25.72
N GLN A 68 -11.30 -5.05 -26.30
CA GLN A 68 -10.25 -5.72 -25.59
C GLN A 68 -9.57 -4.62 -24.77
N ALA A 69 -10.01 -4.47 -23.51
CA ALA A 69 -9.24 -3.75 -22.54
C ALA A 69 -7.82 -4.34 -22.62
N ALA A 70 -6.90 -3.57 -23.16
CA ALA A 70 -5.51 -3.93 -23.13
C ALA A 70 -5.18 -4.10 -21.65
N ALA A 71 -5.13 -5.35 -21.20
CA ALA A 71 -4.49 -5.69 -19.95
C ALA A 71 -3.08 -5.15 -20.10
N SER A 72 -2.81 -4.01 -19.48
CA SER A 72 -1.48 -3.45 -19.39
C SER A 72 -0.67 -4.46 -18.61
N THR A 73 -0.11 -5.42 -19.35
CA THR A 73 0.92 -6.30 -18.83
C THR A 73 1.98 -5.38 -18.29
N LEU A 74 2.27 -5.48 -16.98
CA LEU A 74 3.53 -4.94 -16.45
C LEU A 74 4.59 -5.31 -17.48
N PRO A 75 5.28 -4.34 -18.13
CA PRO A 75 6.45 -4.69 -18.90
C PRO A 75 7.27 -5.55 -17.98
N SER A 76 8.01 -6.55 -18.48
CA SER A 76 8.79 -7.49 -17.67
C SER A 76 9.69 -6.70 -16.71
N ALA A 77 9.08 -6.15 -15.68
CA ALA A 77 9.69 -5.19 -14.80
C ALA A 77 10.68 -5.95 -13.93
N GLN A 78 11.91 -5.96 -14.38
CA GLN A 78 13.04 -6.39 -13.58
C GLN A 78 13.84 -5.16 -13.24
N PHE A 79 13.89 -4.84 -11.97
CA PHE A 79 14.74 -3.75 -11.47
C PHE A 79 15.10 -3.98 -10.01
N THR A 80 16.22 -3.42 -9.62
CA THR A 80 16.60 -3.24 -8.23
C THR A 80 16.85 -1.76 -7.99
N ILE A 81 16.17 -1.21 -7.02
CA ILE A 81 16.30 0.18 -6.61
C ILE A 81 16.57 0.27 -5.12
N ASN A 82 17.20 1.34 -4.70
CA ASN A 82 17.28 1.71 -3.29
C ASN A 82 16.98 3.20 -3.10
N GLY A 83 16.86 3.60 -1.84
CA GLY A 83 16.67 5.00 -1.52
C GLY A 83 16.20 5.21 -0.10
N LYS A 84 15.66 6.39 0.11
CA LYS A 84 15.02 6.77 1.37
C LYS A 84 13.51 6.86 1.15
N ILE A 85 12.77 6.23 2.04
CA ILE A 85 11.32 6.37 2.13
C ILE A 85 10.97 7.20 3.35
N GLY A 86 10.15 8.23 3.17
CA GLY A 86 9.51 9.00 4.24
C GLY A 86 8.03 8.71 4.25
N MET A 87 7.47 8.48 5.43
CA MET A 87 6.04 8.28 5.64
C MET A 87 5.52 9.31 6.63
N THR A 88 4.37 9.90 6.33
CA THR A 88 3.64 10.80 7.20
C THR A 88 2.22 10.28 7.36
N THR A 89 1.75 10.26 8.57
CA THR A 89 0.35 10.01 8.94
C THR A 89 -0.16 11.24 9.71
N PRO A 90 -1.47 11.38 9.96
CA PRO A 90 -1.98 12.47 10.78
C PRO A 90 -1.37 12.55 12.19
N GLN A 91 -0.85 11.42 12.71
CA GLN A 91 -0.33 11.32 14.08
C GLN A 91 1.19 11.37 14.16
N GLN A 92 1.91 10.96 13.12
CA GLN A 92 3.35 10.79 13.17
C GLN A 92 4.00 10.85 11.79
N ALA A 93 5.30 11.09 11.79
CA ALA A 93 6.13 10.98 10.60
C ALA A 93 7.41 10.20 10.91
N GLY A 94 7.91 9.50 9.90
CA GLY A 94 9.13 8.72 10.02
C GLY A 94 9.82 8.54 8.67
N SER A 95 11.06 8.06 8.71
CA SER A 95 11.79 7.72 7.50
C SER A 95 12.70 6.51 7.71
N ALA A 96 12.94 5.79 6.63
CA ALA A 96 13.78 4.60 6.60
C ALA A 96 14.54 4.54 5.27
N PHE A 97 15.54 3.67 5.19
CA PHE A 97 16.13 3.26 3.93
C PHE A 97 15.41 2.03 3.40
N TYR A 98 15.37 1.88 2.08
CA TYR A 98 14.76 0.70 1.46
C TYR A 98 15.62 0.17 0.33
N ILE A 99 15.49 -1.14 0.08
CA ILE A 99 15.91 -1.83 -1.14
C ILE A 99 14.67 -2.52 -1.69
N TRP A 100 14.40 -2.33 -2.97
CA TRP A 100 13.27 -2.96 -3.67
C TRP A 100 13.79 -3.74 -4.86
N THR A 101 13.50 -5.03 -4.88
CA THR A 101 13.74 -5.90 -6.04
C THR A 101 12.39 -6.30 -6.64
N GLN A 102 12.21 -6.08 -7.94
CA GLN A 102 11.03 -6.41 -8.72
C GLN A 102 11.36 -7.45 -9.76
N GLN A 103 10.50 -8.46 -9.94
CA GLN A 103 10.59 -9.50 -10.96
C GLN A 103 9.19 -9.81 -11.49
N GLY A 104 8.80 -9.17 -12.59
CA GLY A 104 7.42 -9.25 -13.10
C GLY A 104 6.44 -8.72 -12.06
N GLN A 105 5.49 -9.55 -11.62
CA GLN A 105 4.54 -9.21 -10.56
C GLN A 105 5.10 -9.45 -9.16
N ASN A 106 6.17 -10.22 -9.02
CA ASN A 106 6.76 -10.54 -7.73
C ASN A 106 7.68 -9.41 -7.26
N PHE A 107 7.67 -9.14 -5.97
CA PHE A 107 8.61 -8.18 -5.40
C PHE A 107 9.05 -8.54 -3.98
N ALA A 108 10.19 -8.00 -3.60
CA ALA A 108 10.67 -7.95 -2.22
C ALA A 108 11.14 -6.53 -1.90
N ILE A 109 10.69 -6.01 -0.76
CA ILE A 109 11.10 -4.71 -0.23
C ILE A 109 11.69 -4.93 1.15
N GLU A 110 12.93 -4.52 1.34
CA GLU A 110 13.59 -4.52 2.64
C GLU A 110 13.67 -3.07 3.13
N ILE A 111 13.16 -2.83 4.32
CA ILE A 111 13.09 -1.50 4.94
C ILE A 111 13.89 -1.56 6.25
N ALA A 112 14.83 -0.65 6.40
CA ALA A 112 15.62 -0.50 7.62
C ALA A 112 15.60 0.94 8.10
N GLY A 113 15.34 1.15 9.38
CA GLY A 113 15.49 2.45 10.01
C GLY A 113 16.96 2.89 10.08
N ALA A 114 17.19 4.11 10.57
CA ALA A 114 18.55 4.59 10.81
C ALA A 114 19.28 3.61 11.76
N MET A 115 20.53 3.26 11.44
CA MET A 115 21.36 2.30 12.18
C MET A 115 20.78 0.87 12.25
N ASN A 116 20.06 0.43 11.21
CA ASN A 116 19.38 -0.86 11.15
C ASN A 116 18.34 -1.09 12.29
N ALA A 117 17.87 -0.03 12.91
CA ALA A 117 16.80 -0.13 13.89
C ALA A 117 15.49 -0.54 13.19
N GLY A 118 14.99 -1.73 13.53
CA GLY A 118 13.72 -2.24 13.03
C GLY A 118 13.78 -2.62 11.53
N GLN A 119 14.26 -3.82 11.24
CA GLN A 119 14.16 -4.36 9.88
C GLN A 119 12.74 -4.85 9.60
N THR A 120 12.22 -4.51 8.42
CA THR A 120 10.94 -5.00 7.92
C THR A 120 11.14 -5.50 6.49
N LYS A 121 10.70 -6.71 6.22
CA LYS A 121 10.67 -7.28 4.87
C LYS A 121 9.23 -7.43 4.42
N ILE A 122 8.92 -6.90 3.25
CA ILE A 122 7.64 -7.08 2.56
C ILE A 122 7.92 -7.86 1.28
N SER A 123 7.15 -8.88 1.00
CA SER A 123 7.25 -9.65 -0.24
C SER A 123 5.86 -9.95 -0.80
N TYR A 124 5.78 -10.05 -2.12
CA TYR A 124 4.61 -10.48 -2.87
C TYR A 124 5.05 -11.45 -3.96
N ASN A 125 4.36 -12.59 -4.07
CA ASN A 125 4.69 -13.66 -5.01
C ASN A 125 3.68 -13.80 -6.16
N GLY A 126 2.86 -12.76 -6.40
CA GLY A 126 1.79 -12.78 -7.39
C GLY A 126 0.45 -13.33 -6.85
N GLN A 127 0.42 -13.95 -5.66
CA GLN A 127 -0.77 -14.57 -5.06
C GLN A 127 -1.00 -14.14 -3.61
N SER A 128 0.08 -13.93 -2.86
CA SER A 128 0.02 -13.54 -1.45
C SER A 128 1.13 -12.58 -1.09
N ALA A 129 0.82 -11.68 -0.17
CA ALA A 129 1.74 -10.71 0.39
C ALA A 129 2.10 -11.11 1.83
N THR A 130 3.37 -10.93 2.18
CA THR A 130 3.90 -11.23 3.51
C THR A 130 4.74 -10.06 4.01
N LEU A 131 4.52 -9.66 5.27
CA LEU A 131 5.38 -8.73 6.01
C LEU A 131 5.99 -9.47 7.19
N THR A 132 7.30 -9.38 7.33
CA THR A 132 8.05 -9.96 8.45
C THR A 132 8.90 -8.88 9.10
N ASN A 133 8.83 -8.77 10.43
CA ASN A 133 9.68 -7.92 11.24
C ASN A 133 9.94 -8.57 12.61
N GLU A 134 10.58 -7.87 13.53
CA GLU A 134 10.85 -8.35 14.90
C GLU A 134 9.59 -8.70 15.71
N LYS A 135 8.42 -8.14 15.35
CA LYS A 135 7.14 -8.43 16.01
C LYS A 135 6.46 -9.69 15.47
N GLY A 136 6.96 -10.26 14.38
CA GLY A 136 6.42 -11.47 13.75
C GLY A 136 6.10 -11.31 12.26
N THR A 137 5.21 -12.17 11.78
CA THR A 137 4.82 -12.24 10.36
C THR A 137 3.33 -12.01 10.19
N ILE A 138 2.98 -11.18 9.22
CA ILE A 138 1.60 -10.90 8.78
C ILE A 138 1.48 -11.36 7.34
N ASN A 139 0.38 -12.04 6.99
CA ASN A 139 0.06 -12.45 5.62
C ASN A 139 -1.27 -11.84 5.17
N ALA A 140 -1.39 -11.58 3.88
CA ALA A 140 -2.61 -11.09 3.25
C ALA A 140 -2.69 -11.57 1.79
N ALA A 141 -3.86 -11.46 1.17
CA ALA A 141 -4.02 -11.81 -0.23
C ALA A 141 -3.39 -10.77 -1.16
N THR A 142 -3.41 -9.50 -0.78
CA THR A 142 -2.85 -8.40 -1.57
C THR A 142 -1.88 -7.55 -0.76
N PRO A 143 -0.96 -6.83 -1.42
CA PRO A 143 -0.07 -5.88 -0.75
C PRO A 143 -0.81 -4.75 -0.02
N GLU A 144 -1.94 -4.27 -0.55
CA GLU A 144 -2.77 -3.23 0.06
C GLU A 144 -3.41 -3.72 1.35
N GLU A 145 -3.97 -4.95 1.32
CA GLU A 145 -4.54 -5.59 2.52
C GLU A 145 -3.46 -5.82 3.58
N LEU A 146 -2.27 -6.27 3.15
CA LEU A 146 -1.14 -6.44 4.06
C LEU A 146 -0.79 -5.14 4.76
N LEU A 147 -0.70 -4.05 4.00
CA LEU A 147 -0.36 -2.73 4.54
C LEU A 147 -1.44 -2.25 5.51
N LEU A 148 -2.72 -2.41 5.16
CA LEU A 148 -3.84 -2.08 6.05
C LEU A 148 -3.76 -2.84 7.37
N ARG A 149 -3.50 -4.15 7.34
CA ARG A 149 -3.36 -4.99 8.55
C ARG A 149 -2.16 -4.57 9.40
N ALA A 150 -1.06 -4.19 8.77
CA ALA A 150 0.18 -3.85 9.46
C ALA A 150 0.19 -2.43 10.04
N THR A 151 -0.48 -1.47 9.40
CA THR A 151 -0.35 -0.04 9.69
C THR A 151 -1.66 0.66 10.01
N GLY A 152 -2.80 0.04 9.71
CA GLY A 152 -4.13 0.62 9.87
C GLY A 152 -4.56 1.56 8.74
N TRP A 153 -3.78 1.72 7.67
CA TRP A 153 -4.12 2.52 6.50
C TRP A 153 -3.69 1.84 5.20
N GLN A 154 -4.30 2.21 4.09
CA GLN A 154 -4.00 1.66 2.77
C GLN A 154 -3.19 2.64 1.94
N ALA A 155 -2.25 2.13 1.15
CA ALA A 155 -1.59 2.86 0.07
C ALA A 155 -1.55 1.99 -1.18
N PRO A 156 -1.55 2.57 -2.38
CA PRO A 156 -1.59 1.85 -3.64
C PRO A 156 -0.22 1.26 -3.99
N ILE A 157 0.23 0.30 -3.18
CA ILE A 157 1.57 -0.30 -3.31
C ILE A 157 1.72 -1.08 -4.61
N SER A 158 0.66 -1.69 -5.14
CA SER A 158 0.67 -2.39 -6.42
C SER A 158 0.85 -1.47 -7.63
N GLN A 159 0.66 -0.16 -7.47
CA GLN A 159 0.87 0.83 -8.53
C GLN A 159 2.33 1.30 -8.59
N LEU A 160 3.07 1.16 -7.49
CA LEU A 160 4.46 1.62 -7.41
C LEU A 160 5.38 1.07 -8.50
N PRO A 161 5.28 -0.20 -8.93
CA PRO A 161 6.12 -0.72 -10.02
C PRO A 161 5.98 0.03 -11.34
N TYR A 162 4.79 0.55 -11.66
CA TYR A 162 4.53 1.39 -12.83
C TYR A 162 5.10 2.79 -12.61
N TRP A 163 4.75 3.39 -11.49
CA TRP A 163 5.16 4.75 -11.14
C TRP A 163 6.69 4.92 -11.05
N ILE A 164 7.39 3.92 -10.50
CA ILE A 164 8.86 3.89 -10.46
C ILE A 164 9.46 3.90 -11.87
N GLN A 165 8.76 3.34 -12.86
CA GLN A 165 9.16 3.35 -14.26
C GLN A 165 8.66 4.57 -15.04
N GLY A 166 8.02 5.53 -14.38
CA GLY A 166 7.49 6.72 -15.01
C GLY A 166 6.28 6.46 -15.91
N GLN A 167 5.52 5.41 -15.62
CA GLN A 167 4.33 4.99 -16.36
C GLN A 167 3.09 5.08 -15.48
N PRO A 168 1.92 5.44 -16.03
CA PRO A 168 0.66 5.33 -15.30
C PRO A 168 0.33 3.84 -15.09
N ALA A 169 -0.26 3.52 -13.94
CA ALA A 169 -0.77 2.19 -13.68
C ALA A 169 -2.14 1.99 -14.36
N PRO A 170 -2.55 0.75 -14.67
CA PRO A 170 -3.81 0.47 -15.40
C PRO A 170 -5.06 1.01 -14.73
N SER A 171 -5.04 1.14 -13.40
CA SER A 171 -6.14 1.65 -12.58
C SER A 171 -6.02 3.14 -12.25
N ASP A 172 -5.01 3.81 -12.78
CA ASP A 172 -4.86 5.25 -12.57
C ASP A 172 -5.88 6.04 -13.38
N ALA A 173 -6.24 7.19 -12.85
CA ALA A 173 -7.05 8.21 -13.51
C ALA A 173 -6.29 9.54 -13.50
N ASN A 174 -6.71 10.46 -14.37
CA ASN A 174 -6.21 11.85 -14.38
C ASN A 174 -4.68 11.97 -14.43
N ASP A 175 -4.02 11.05 -15.15
CA ASP A 175 -2.57 11.12 -15.35
C ASP A 175 -2.21 12.34 -16.23
N LYS A 176 -1.08 12.95 -15.91
CA LYS A 176 -0.56 14.13 -16.60
C LYS A 176 0.89 13.93 -16.97
N ASN A 177 1.22 14.32 -18.18
CA ASN A 177 2.59 14.33 -18.68
C ASN A 177 3.08 15.77 -18.88
N ASP A 178 4.40 15.96 -18.81
CA ASP A 178 5.03 17.21 -19.18
C ASP A 178 5.21 17.34 -20.70
N SER A 179 5.78 18.45 -21.13
CA SER A 179 6.04 18.73 -22.57
C SER A 179 6.99 17.74 -23.24
N THR A 180 7.71 16.94 -22.47
CA THR A 180 8.62 15.88 -22.95
C THR A 180 8.03 14.48 -22.81
N ASN A 181 6.71 14.38 -22.56
CA ASN A 181 5.94 13.17 -22.39
C ASN A 181 6.37 12.31 -21.18
N ARG A 182 6.86 12.93 -20.10
CA ARG A 182 7.16 12.24 -18.84
C ARG A 182 5.99 12.38 -17.89
N LEU A 183 5.64 11.31 -17.20
CA LEU A 183 4.59 11.31 -16.20
C LEU A 183 4.95 12.25 -15.03
N VAL A 184 4.16 13.27 -14.77
CA VAL A 184 4.36 14.22 -13.68
C VAL A 184 3.32 14.10 -12.58
N SER A 185 2.17 13.50 -12.88
CA SER A 185 1.13 13.19 -11.91
C SER A 185 0.27 12.03 -12.37
N ALA A 186 -0.19 11.20 -11.41
CA ALA A 186 -1.19 10.16 -11.60
C ALA A 186 -2.09 10.10 -10.36
N GLN A 187 -3.32 9.63 -10.51
CA GLN A 187 -4.28 9.48 -9.42
C GLN A 187 -4.78 8.05 -9.36
N ASN A 188 -4.76 7.45 -8.17
CA ASN A 188 -5.28 6.12 -7.90
C ASN A 188 -6.21 6.17 -6.68
N GLY A 189 -7.51 6.10 -6.93
CA GLY A 189 -8.51 6.40 -5.90
C GLY A 189 -8.30 7.82 -5.35
N ASP A 190 -8.22 7.96 -4.04
CA ASP A 190 -7.96 9.24 -3.36
C ASP A 190 -6.46 9.58 -3.27
N TRP A 191 -5.59 8.70 -3.74
CA TRP A 191 -4.15 8.94 -3.78
C TRP A 191 -3.75 9.73 -5.01
N THR A 192 -2.96 10.77 -4.82
CA THR A 192 -2.30 11.52 -5.87
C THR A 192 -0.80 11.28 -5.81
N ALA A 193 -0.23 10.73 -6.88
CA ALA A 193 1.20 10.58 -7.06
C ALA A 193 1.75 11.73 -7.90
N THR A 194 2.93 12.25 -7.53
CA THR A 194 3.69 13.23 -8.29
C THR A 194 5.13 12.77 -8.44
N PHE A 195 5.73 13.11 -9.58
CA PHE A 195 7.02 12.60 -10.00
C PHE A 195 8.00 13.73 -10.25
N SER A 196 9.25 13.53 -9.85
CA SER A 196 10.35 14.45 -10.15
C SER A 196 11.51 13.70 -10.78
N TYR A 197 12.21 14.39 -11.67
CA TYR A 197 13.34 13.86 -12.45
C TYR A 197 14.59 14.65 -12.11
N SER A 198 15.75 14.00 -12.02
CA SER A 198 16.99 14.69 -11.67
C SER A 198 17.45 15.65 -12.77
N ASN A 199 17.24 15.26 -14.03
CA ASN A 199 17.60 16.07 -15.19
C ASN A 199 16.46 16.12 -16.22
N SER A 200 16.51 17.11 -17.12
CA SER A 200 15.51 17.28 -18.18
C SER A 200 15.45 16.09 -19.16
N ASN A 201 16.55 15.37 -19.34
CA ASN A 201 16.65 14.24 -20.26
C ASN A 201 16.33 12.90 -19.64
N ASP A 202 16.17 12.84 -18.30
CA ASP A 202 15.85 11.60 -17.61
C ASP A 202 14.45 11.14 -17.98
N LYS A 203 14.31 9.86 -18.31
CA LYS A 203 13.01 9.24 -18.63
C LYS A 203 12.37 8.57 -17.42
N LEU A 204 13.16 8.33 -16.40
CA LEU A 204 12.72 7.64 -15.18
C LEU A 204 12.77 8.60 -13.99
N PRO A 205 11.75 8.60 -13.14
CA PRO A 205 11.71 9.49 -11.98
C PRO A 205 12.81 9.12 -10.98
N SER A 206 13.39 10.14 -10.37
CA SER A 206 14.31 10.01 -9.23
C SER A 206 13.63 10.21 -7.87
N ARG A 207 12.39 10.71 -7.90
CA ARG A 207 11.57 10.93 -6.72
C ARG A 207 10.10 10.75 -7.03
N LEU A 208 9.40 10.11 -6.10
CA LEU A 208 7.95 9.93 -6.11
C LEU A 208 7.39 10.46 -4.79
N THR A 209 6.28 11.18 -4.87
CA THR A 209 5.49 11.57 -3.70
C THR A 209 4.05 11.15 -3.94
N ALA A 210 3.51 10.30 -3.06
CA ALA A 210 2.10 9.93 -3.03
C ALA A 210 1.44 10.59 -1.80
N SER A 211 0.30 11.23 -1.99
CA SER A 211 -0.45 11.92 -0.93
C SER A 211 -1.93 11.60 -0.97
N HIS A 212 -2.56 11.54 0.20
CA HIS A 212 -3.97 11.29 0.41
C HIS A 212 -4.61 12.48 1.16
N PRO A 213 -5.87 12.86 0.87
CA PRO A 213 -6.56 13.97 1.54
C PRO A 213 -6.58 13.87 3.06
N ASP A 214 -6.63 12.67 3.62
CA ASP A 214 -6.63 12.42 5.06
C ASP A 214 -5.27 12.66 5.75
N GLY A 215 -4.29 13.25 5.04
CA GLY A 215 -3.00 13.61 5.60
C GLY A 215 -1.95 12.50 5.55
N TYR A 216 -2.22 11.37 4.90
CA TYR A 216 -1.19 10.36 4.61
C TYR A 216 -0.31 10.81 3.46
N LYS A 217 0.99 10.58 3.58
CA LYS A 217 1.97 10.93 2.56
C LYS A 217 3.14 9.96 2.57
N VAL A 218 3.53 9.52 1.38
CA VAL A 218 4.72 8.71 1.15
C VAL A 218 5.64 9.44 0.19
N VAL A 219 6.91 9.54 0.53
CA VAL A 219 7.95 10.15 -0.32
C VAL A 219 9.07 9.15 -0.49
N MET A 220 9.40 8.84 -1.73
CA MET A 220 10.50 7.93 -2.07
C MET A 220 11.55 8.67 -2.92
N THR A 221 12.82 8.58 -2.54
CA THR A 221 13.93 8.84 -3.46
C THR A 221 14.30 7.53 -4.14
N ILE A 222 14.62 7.56 -5.43
CA ILE A 222 14.80 6.37 -6.25
C ILE A 222 16.19 6.40 -6.88
N ASN A 223 17.07 5.51 -6.43
CA ASN A 223 18.36 5.24 -7.05
C ASN A 223 18.31 3.85 -7.67
N ARG A 224 18.73 3.73 -8.92
CA ARG A 224 18.74 2.44 -9.62
C ARG A 224 20.07 1.73 -9.44
N LEU A 225 20.01 0.43 -9.13
CA LEU A 225 21.19 -0.42 -8.97
C LEU A 225 21.39 -1.32 -10.20
N SER A 226 20.31 -1.68 -10.89
CA SER A 226 20.34 -2.49 -12.12
C SER A 226 18.99 -2.40 -12.84
#